data_b2a8e941b9e8a451918b83ec8c10cca1
#
_entry.id   b2a8e941b9e8a451918b83ec8c10cca1
#
_cell.length_a   1.000
_cell.length_b   1.000
_cell.length_c   1.000
_cell.angle_alpha   90.00
_cell.angle_beta   90.00
_cell.angle_gamma   90.00
#
_symmetry.space_group_name_H-M   'P 1'
#
loop_
_entity.id
_entity.type
_entity.pdbx_description
1 polymer ?
#
loop_
_entity_poly.entity_id
_entity_poly.type
_entity_poly.pdbx_seq_one_letter_code
_entity_poly.pdbx_strand_id
1 'polypeptide(L)'
;MATEDAPRRGRRVSLCLASAGVVKMLSVAAFTLVWTHSIEKTDWQEDWRVTSAGLQLAQARVKGFGAGMEPPPEALLDDGWFQWRPVRAPMPEVLLANSGAAGEWRLCSGGSCHTLSEIFGHPVGMNVTTMRACP
;
A
#
# COMPACT_ATOMS: atom_id res chain seq x y z
N MET A 1 -14.80 28.21 -9.95
CA MET A 1 -14.38 28.05 -9.66
C MET A 1 -13.96 27.78 -9.65
N ALA A 2 -14.02 27.60 -10.00
CA ALA A 2 -13.45 27.37 -10.04
C ALA A 2 -12.98 26.98 -9.76
N THR A 3 -13.30 27.09 -9.98
CA THR A 3 -12.66 26.71 -9.63
C THR A 3 -12.31 26.02 -8.96
N GLU A 4 -12.81 26.34 -8.98
CA GLU A 4 -12.33 25.52 -8.13
C GLU A 4 -11.80 24.21 -8.49
N ASP A 5 -12.20 23.58 -9.38
CA ASP A 5 -11.70 22.32 -9.84
C ASP A 5 -10.44 22.44 -10.63
N ALA A 6 -10.29 23.50 -11.34
CA ALA A 6 -9.08 23.72 -12.10
C ALA A 6 -7.84 23.69 -11.21
N PRO A 7 -7.83 24.37 -10.05
CA PRO A 7 -6.67 24.23 -9.17
C PRO A 7 -6.46 22.81 -8.69
N ARG A 8 -7.54 22.10 -8.47
CA ARG A 8 -7.40 20.74 -8.00
C ARG A 8 -6.79 19.84 -9.06
N ARG A 9 -7.10 20.06 -10.32
CA ARG A 9 -6.47 19.29 -11.38
C ARG A 9 -4.97 19.55 -11.43
N GLY A 10 -4.57 20.79 -11.20
CA GLY A 10 -3.16 21.13 -11.16
C GLY A 10 -2.44 20.54 -9.96
N ARG A 11 -3.19 20.07 -8.97
CA ARG A 11 -2.60 19.47 -7.77
C ARG A 11 -2.80 17.97 -7.73
N ARG A 12 -3.03 17.38 -8.87
CA ARG A 12 -3.18 15.94 -8.93
C ARG A 12 -1.91 15.28 -8.42
N VAL A 13 -2.07 14.32 -7.53
CA VAL A 13 -0.94 13.60 -6.96
C VAL A 13 -0.87 12.21 -7.56
N SER A 14 0.32 11.65 -7.54
CA SER A 14 0.59 10.31 -7.99
C SER A 14 1.31 9.56 -6.90
N LEU A 15 1.46 8.26 -7.07
CA LEU A 15 2.23 7.43 -6.17
C LEU A 15 3.62 7.25 -6.76
N CYS A 16 4.64 7.61 -6.00
CA CYS A 16 6.02 7.38 -6.42
C CYS A 16 6.63 6.27 -5.60
N LEU A 17 7.19 5.30 -6.31
CA LEU A 17 7.89 4.17 -5.71
C LEU A 17 9.36 4.26 -6.06
N ALA A 18 10.22 4.06 -5.08
CA ALA A 18 11.66 4.10 -5.30
C ALA A 18 12.35 2.92 -4.64
N SER A 19 13.26 2.29 -5.36
CA SER A 19 14.03 1.18 -4.83
C SER A 19 15.34 1.10 -5.59
N ALA A 20 16.46 1.00 -4.85
CA ALA A 20 17.80 0.84 -5.42
C ALA A 20 18.09 1.87 -6.52
N GLY A 21 17.68 3.12 -6.32
CA GLY A 21 17.96 4.20 -7.26
C GLY A 21 17.01 4.29 -8.44
N VAL A 22 16.03 3.41 -8.54
CA VAL A 22 15.03 3.44 -9.62
C VAL A 22 13.73 4.00 -9.06
N VAL A 23 13.12 4.93 -9.79
CA VAL A 23 11.87 5.55 -9.37
C VAL A 23 10.80 5.27 -10.42
N LYS A 24 9.62 4.88 -9.97
CA LYS A 24 8.45 4.68 -10.82
C LYS A 24 7.31 5.52 -10.31
N MET A 25 6.60 6.16 -11.21
CA MET A 25 5.44 6.96 -10.86
C MET A 25 4.19 6.28 -11.40
N LEU A 26 3.20 6.12 -10.53
CA LEU A 26 1.92 5.52 -10.88
C LEU A 26 0.83 6.55 -10.70
N SER A 27 0.00 6.74 -11.72
CA SER A 27 -1.11 7.69 -11.67
C SER A 27 -2.31 7.03 -11.02
N VAL A 28 -2.22 6.83 -9.71
CA VAL A 28 -3.30 6.19 -8.94
C VAL A 28 -3.65 7.08 -7.75
N ALA A 29 -4.94 7.18 -7.46
CA ALA A 29 -5.43 7.92 -6.30
C ALA A 29 -5.67 6.99 -5.12
N ALA A 30 -5.81 5.71 -5.38
CA ALA A 30 -6.05 4.69 -4.36
C ALA A 30 -5.45 3.37 -4.84
N PHE A 31 -4.98 2.59 -3.91
CA PHE A 31 -4.40 1.29 -4.22
C PHE A 31 -4.47 0.40 -3.00
N THR A 32 -4.28 -0.90 -3.22
CA THR A 32 -4.25 -1.89 -2.14
C THR A 32 -2.89 -2.57 -2.16
N LEU A 33 -2.25 -2.64 -1.01
CA LEU A 33 -1.05 -3.44 -0.85
C LEU A 33 -1.45 -4.81 -0.31
N VAL A 34 -0.87 -5.85 -0.86
CA VAL A 34 -1.13 -7.22 -0.44
C VAL A 34 0.20 -7.86 -0.08
N TRP A 35 0.20 -8.54 1.05
CA TRP A 35 1.39 -9.19 1.55
C TRP A 35 0.98 -10.50 2.20
N THR A 36 1.74 -11.58 1.93
CA THR A 36 1.47 -12.88 2.51
C THR A 36 2.50 -13.16 3.59
N HIS A 37 2.02 -13.43 4.79
CA HIS A 37 2.91 -13.76 5.91
C HIS A 37 3.61 -15.09 5.63
N SER A 38 4.94 -15.12 5.80
CA SER A 38 5.75 -16.24 5.35
C SER A 38 5.46 -17.55 6.08
N ILE A 39 5.20 -17.48 7.37
CA ILE A 39 5.01 -18.69 8.18
C ILE A 39 3.58 -19.19 8.08
N GLU A 40 2.63 -18.32 8.32
CA GLU A 40 1.22 -18.68 8.38
C GLU A 40 0.54 -18.73 7.03
N LYS A 41 1.20 -18.19 5.99
CA LYS A 41 0.58 -18.02 4.68
C LYS A 41 -0.71 -17.21 4.76
N THR A 42 -0.76 -16.28 5.70
CA THR A 42 -1.91 -15.43 5.94
C THR A 42 -1.77 -14.14 5.17
N ASP A 43 -2.79 -13.79 4.41
CA ASP A 43 -2.76 -12.58 3.60
C ASP A 43 -3.11 -11.35 4.43
N TRP A 44 -2.33 -10.31 4.23
CA TRP A 44 -2.59 -8.97 4.75
C TRP A 44 -2.89 -8.06 3.60
N GLN A 45 -3.87 -7.19 3.78
CA GLN A 45 -4.22 -6.22 2.76
C GLN A 45 -4.41 -4.86 3.42
N GLU A 46 -3.91 -3.84 2.75
CA GLU A 46 -4.01 -2.46 3.23
C GLU A 46 -4.51 -1.60 2.09
N ASP A 47 -5.62 -0.89 2.32
CA ASP A 47 -6.14 0.05 1.35
C ASP A 47 -5.58 1.43 1.66
N TRP A 48 -4.96 2.03 0.68
CA TRP A 48 -4.30 3.32 0.81
C TRP A 48 -4.91 4.35 -0.13
N ARG A 49 -4.81 5.60 0.25
CA ARG A 49 -5.16 6.73 -0.61
C ARG A 49 -3.97 7.64 -0.76
N VAL A 50 -3.80 8.16 -1.96
CA VAL A 50 -2.75 9.13 -2.25
C VAL A 50 -3.39 10.50 -2.18
N THR A 51 -2.94 11.32 -1.24
CA THR A 51 -3.50 12.66 -1.04
C THR A 51 -2.41 13.69 -1.11
N SER A 52 -2.81 14.96 -1.21
CA SER A 52 -1.84 16.04 -1.20
C SER A 52 -1.13 16.17 0.14
N ALA A 53 -1.70 15.61 1.20
CA ALA A 53 -1.10 15.61 2.53
C ALA A 53 -0.21 14.39 2.78
N GLY A 54 -0.18 13.44 1.85
CA GLY A 54 0.63 12.23 2.00
C GLY A 54 -0.17 10.97 1.74
N LEU A 55 0.34 9.84 2.18
CA LEU A 55 -0.30 8.56 2.03
C LEU A 55 -1.17 8.27 3.23
N GLN A 56 -2.44 7.99 2.97
CA GLN A 56 -3.44 7.76 4.01
C GLN A 56 -3.84 6.29 4.03
N LEU A 57 -3.59 5.61 5.14
CA LEU A 57 -4.05 4.24 5.32
C LEU A 57 -5.54 4.30 5.67
N ALA A 58 -6.38 3.79 4.78
CA ALA A 58 -7.82 3.89 4.94
C ALA A 58 -8.41 2.68 5.64
N GLN A 59 -7.90 1.48 5.34
CA GLN A 59 -8.43 0.25 5.91
C GLN A 59 -7.36 -0.81 5.88
N ALA A 60 -7.36 -1.69 6.87
CA ALA A 60 -6.48 -2.84 6.90
C ALA A 60 -7.30 -4.08 7.19
N ARG A 61 -6.85 -5.22 6.67
CA ARG A 61 -7.51 -6.50 6.94
C ARG A 61 -6.50 -7.63 6.85
N VAL A 62 -6.80 -8.67 7.63
CA VAL A 62 -5.98 -9.88 7.65
C VAL A 62 -6.90 -11.08 7.62
N LYS A 63 -6.55 -12.09 6.87
CA LYS A 63 -7.36 -13.29 6.75
C LYS A 63 -7.01 -14.25 7.87
N GLY A 64 -7.99 -14.55 8.71
CA GLY A 64 -7.81 -15.48 9.82
C GLY A 64 -6.88 -14.97 10.89
N PHE A 65 -6.32 -15.89 11.63
CA PHE A 65 -5.38 -15.60 12.71
C PHE A 65 -3.98 -16.01 12.28
N GLY A 66 -3.00 -15.15 12.47
CA GLY A 66 -1.62 -15.49 12.23
C GLY A 66 -0.82 -15.40 13.49
N ALA A 67 0.21 -16.21 13.63
CA ALA A 67 1.09 -16.15 14.79
C ALA A 67 1.78 -14.79 14.84
N GLY A 68 1.58 -14.06 15.93
CA GLY A 68 2.14 -12.73 16.10
C GLY A 68 1.46 -11.68 15.26
N MET A 69 0.34 -12.01 14.62
CA MET A 69 -0.34 -11.09 13.71
C MET A 69 -1.80 -10.99 14.13
N GLU A 70 -2.03 -10.61 15.36
CA GLU A 70 -3.38 -10.51 15.88
C GLU A 70 -4.02 -9.20 15.47
N PRO A 71 -5.28 -9.25 15.01
CA PRO A 71 -5.99 -8.03 14.70
C PRO A 71 -6.26 -7.22 15.98
N PRO A 72 -6.42 -5.89 15.86
CA PRO A 72 -6.74 -5.08 17.04
C PRO A 72 -8.14 -5.42 17.57
N PRO A 73 -8.43 -5.08 18.83
CA PRO A 73 -9.74 -5.40 19.41
C PRO A 73 -10.93 -4.84 18.64
N GLU A 74 -10.77 -3.71 17.98
CA GLU A 74 -11.86 -3.08 17.24
C GLU A 74 -12.11 -3.73 15.88
N ALA A 75 -11.28 -4.68 15.45
CA ALA A 75 -11.46 -5.33 14.15
C ALA A 75 -12.75 -6.13 14.11
N LEU A 76 -13.42 -6.08 12.97
CA LEU A 76 -14.65 -6.81 12.74
C LEU A 76 -14.37 -8.00 11.83
N LEU A 77 -14.91 -9.16 12.21
CA LEU A 77 -14.74 -10.36 11.40
C LEU A 77 -15.85 -10.43 10.36
N ASP A 78 -15.46 -10.56 9.09
CA ASP A 78 -16.38 -10.65 7.98
C ASP A 78 -15.82 -11.63 6.96
N ASP A 79 -16.51 -12.76 6.77
CA ASP A 79 -16.15 -13.78 5.78
C ASP A 79 -14.69 -14.23 5.90
N GLY A 80 -14.24 -14.42 7.13
CA GLY A 80 -12.89 -14.90 7.39
C GLY A 80 -11.83 -13.82 7.44
N TRP A 81 -12.20 -12.58 7.18
CA TRP A 81 -11.28 -11.44 7.24
C TRP A 81 -11.57 -10.59 8.46
N PHE A 82 -10.53 -10.24 9.22
CA PHE A 82 -10.62 -9.23 10.24
C PHE A 82 -10.30 -7.89 9.60
N GLN A 83 -11.21 -6.93 9.73
CA GLN A 83 -11.08 -5.63 9.08
C GLN A 83 -11.17 -4.52 10.10
N TRP A 84 -10.38 -3.48 9.92
CA TRP A 84 -10.45 -2.30 10.78
C TRP A 84 -9.95 -1.08 10.03
N ARG A 85 -10.31 0.09 10.55
CA ARG A 85 -9.91 1.36 9.99
C ARG A 85 -8.92 2.02 10.93
N PRO A 86 -7.63 1.98 10.62
CA PRO A 86 -6.64 2.63 11.46
C PRO A 86 -6.88 4.14 11.51
N VAL A 87 -6.66 4.71 12.69
CA VAL A 87 -6.76 6.17 12.85
C VAL A 87 -5.33 6.70 12.83
N ARG A 88 -4.93 7.23 11.67
CA ARG A 88 -3.59 7.75 11.46
C ARG A 88 -3.63 8.99 10.60
N ALA A 89 -2.73 9.91 10.90
CA ALA A 89 -2.51 11.05 10.02
C ALA A 89 -1.86 10.56 8.72
N PRO A 90 -2.03 11.29 7.61
CA PRO A 90 -1.32 10.95 6.38
C PRO A 90 0.19 10.94 6.61
N MET A 91 0.88 10.03 5.94
CA MET A 91 2.31 9.86 6.08
C MET A 91 3.03 10.35 4.84
N PRO A 92 4.11 11.11 4.99
CA PRO A 92 4.84 11.58 3.81
C PRO A 92 5.53 10.44 3.09
N GLU A 93 5.86 9.37 3.80
CA GLU A 93 6.66 8.30 3.23
C GLU A 93 6.37 7.01 3.97
N VAL A 94 6.33 5.89 3.24
CA VAL A 94 6.14 4.56 3.81
C VAL A 94 7.22 3.65 3.24
N LEU A 95 7.89 2.90 4.10
CA LEU A 95 8.94 1.99 3.69
C LEU A 95 8.41 0.55 3.68
N LEU A 96 8.62 -0.13 2.57
CA LEU A 96 8.24 -1.52 2.41
C LEU A 96 9.51 -2.37 2.39
N ALA A 97 9.69 -3.16 3.45
CA ALA A 97 10.84 -4.04 3.53
C ALA A 97 10.51 -5.39 2.90
N ASN A 98 11.50 -6.00 2.24
CA ASN A 98 11.38 -7.33 1.69
C ASN A 98 12.25 -8.25 2.51
N SER A 99 11.63 -9.22 3.20
CA SER A 99 12.38 -10.11 4.07
C SER A 99 13.04 -11.26 3.30
N GLY A 100 12.60 -11.52 2.08
CA GLY A 100 13.07 -12.65 1.32
C GLY A 100 12.39 -13.96 1.68
N ALA A 101 11.84 -14.05 2.87
CA ALA A 101 11.12 -15.26 3.32
C ALA A 101 9.65 -15.18 2.98
N ALA A 102 9.08 -13.99 3.03
CA ALA A 102 7.70 -13.75 2.62
C ALA A 102 7.66 -13.52 1.12
N GLY A 103 6.48 -13.66 0.52
CA GLY A 103 6.29 -13.26 -0.86
C GLY A 103 6.48 -11.75 -1.02
N GLU A 104 6.72 -11.34 -2.25
CA GLU A 104 6.87 -9.93 -2.54
C GLU A 104 5.57 -9.18 -2.26
N TRP A 105 5.71 -7.92 -1.90
CA TRP A 105 4.57 -7.01 -1.86
C TRP A 105 3.94 -6.94 -3.25
N ARG A 106 2.62 -6.95 -3.29
CA ARG A 106 1.87 -6.73 -4.51
C ARG A 106 1.04 -5.47 -4.35
N LEU A 107 0.97 -4.71 -5.41
CA LEU A 107 0.18 -3.48 -5.44
C LEU A 107 -0.97 -3.69 -6.41
N CYS A 108 -2.18 -3.48 -5.93
CA CYS A 108 -3.38 -3.68 -6.72
C CYS A 108 -4.08 -2.35 -6.95
N SER A 109 -4.50 -2.11 -8.18
CA SER A 109 -5.21 -0.89 -8.55
C SER A 109 -6.02 -1.16 -9.81
N GLY A 110 -7.26 -0.69 -9.83
CA GLY A 110 -8.11 -0.83 -11.00
C GLY A 110 -8.37 -2.27 -11.40
N GLY A 111 -8.36 -3.20 -10.46
CA GLY A 111 -8.64 -4.61 -10.75
C GLY A 111 -7.42 -5.42 -11.15
N SER A 112 -6.23 -4.83 -11.17
CA SER A 112 -5.00 -5.52 -11.52
C SER A 112 -4.01 -5.47 -10.38
N CYS A 113 -3.29 -6.55 -10.17
CA CYS A 113 -2.26 -6.64 -9.13
C CYS A 113 -0.92 -6.98 -9.75
N HIS A 114 0.13 -6.32 -9.28
CA HIS A 114 1.48 -6.55 -9.77
C HIS A 114 2.45 -6.58 -8.59
N THR A 115 3.46 -7.43 -8.68
CA THR A 115 4.53 -7.41 -7.68
C THR A 115 5.36 -6.15 -7.88
N LEU A 116 6.11 -5.78 -6.85
CA LEU A 116 7.00 -4.63 -6.98
C LEU A 116 8.04 -4.87 -8.07
N SER A 117 8.54 -6.10 -8.18
CA SER A 117 9.51 -6.42 -9.23
C SER A 117 8.91 -6.22 -10.62
N GLU A 118 7.64 -6.58 -10.81
CA GLU A 118 6.97 -6.35 -12.08
C GLU A 118 6.85 -4.86 -12.38
N ILE A 119 6.53 -4.07 -11.35
CA ILE A 119 6.38 -2.63 -11.52
C ILE A 119 7.71 -1.99 -11.90
N PHE A 120 8.79 -2.37 -11.22
CA PHE A 120 10.11 -1.82 -11.50
C PHE A 120 10.76 -2.39 -12.76
N GLY A 121 10.31 -3.55 -13.21
CA GLY A 121 10.89 -4.20 -14.38
C GLY A 121 12.16 -4.97 -14.09
N HIS A 122 12.50 -5.16 -12.81
CA HIS A 122 13.65 -5.95 -12.40
C HIS A 122 13.42 -6.40 -10.96
N PRO A 123 14.10 -7.46 -10.50
CA PRO A 123 13.91 -7.94 -9.13
C PRO A 123 14.29 -6.88 -8.11
N VAL A 124 13.43 -6.68 -7.09
CA VAL A 124 13.75 -5.76 -6.00
C VAL A 124 14.61 -6.44 -4.94
N GLY A 125 14.57 -7.77 -4.86
CA GLY A 125 15.38 -8.52 -3.90
C GLY A 125 15.10 -8.09 -2.47
N MET A 126 16.17 -7.84 -1.72
CA MET A 126 16.07 -7.40 -0.33
C MET A 126 16.06 -5.89 -0.18
N ASN A 127 16.03 -5.16 -1.27
CA ASN A 127 16.03 -3.69 -1.21
C ASN A 127 14.70 -3.18 -0.66
N VAL A 128 14.79 -2.13 0.15
CA VAL A 128 13.61 -1.45 0.66
C VAL A 128 12.99 -0.62 -0.47
N THR A 129 11.67 -0.67 -0.57
CA THR A 129 10.92 0.18 -1.48
C THR A 129 10.30 1.31 -0.68
N THR A 130 10.50 2.53 -1.13
CA THR A 130 9.92 3.71 -0.52
C THR A 130 8.69 4.12 -1.31
N MET A 131 7.56 4.34 -0.62
CA MET A 131 6.35 4.88 -1.23
C MET A 131 6.13 6.29 -0.73
N ARG A 132 5.72 7.17 -1.63
CA ARG A 132 5.33 8.53 -1.22
C ARG A 132 4.36 9.12 -2.23
N ALA A 133 3.58 10.10 -1.78
CA ALA A 133 2.76 10.88 -2.68
C ALA A 133 3.68 11.87 -3.39
N CYS A 134 3.49 12.04 -4.69
CA CYS A 134 4.29 12.98 -5.46
C CYS A 134 3.41 13.71 -6.46
N PRO A 135 3.77 14.96 -6.79
CA PRO A 135 2.97 15.76 -7.73
C PRO A 135 3.02 15.23 -9.15
#